data_7a362dd28aa244a747401b4ff9f7a72d
#
_entry.id   7a362dd28aa244a747401b4ff9f7a72d
#
_cell.length_a   1.000
_cell.length_b   1.000
_cell.length_c   1.000
_cell.angle_alpha   90.00
_cell.angle_beta   90.00
_cell.angle_gamma   90.00
#
_symmetry.space_group_name_H-M   'P 1'
#
loop_
_entity.id
_entity.type
_entity.pdbx_description
1 polymer ?
#
loop_
_entity_poly.entity_id
_entity_poly.type
_entity_poly.pdbx_seq_one_letter_code
_entity_poly.pdbx_strand_id
1 'polypeptide(L)'
;MKLDRIDHIGVAVEDLDAAIALYEGSFGMELAHRETVEEQGVEAVLLDVGDGHVELLAPLGPETPVGRFMAKNGAGLHHVAYAVDDIDAALEKISAAGLWLIDSEPRVGIRDSRVAFLHPRSTGGVLTEIVEPAGGH
;
A
#
# COMPACT_ATOMS: atom_id res chain seq x y z
N MET A 1 -15.30 5.44 13.25
CA MET A 1 -14.69 4.75 12.08
C MET A 1 -14.24 3.37 12.50
N LYS A 2 -14.53 2.38 11.68
CA LYS A 2 -14.11 1.01 11.95
C LYS A 2 -13.11 0.58 10.89
N LEU A 3 -11.94 0.14 11.31
CA LEU A 3 -10.96 -0.51 10.44
C LEU A 3 -11.30 -2.00 10.43
N ASP A 4 -11.51 -2.56 9.23
CA ASP A 4 -11.97 -3.94 9.10
C ASP A 4 -10.84 -4.95 9.34
N ARG A 5 -9.66 -4.66 8.79
CA ARG A 5 -8.50 -5.54 8.89
C ARG A 5 -7.26 -4.80 8.38
N ILE A 6 -6.11 -5.41 8.61
CA ILE A 6 -4.91 -5.02 7.86
C ILE A 6 -5.10 -5.62 6.46
N ASP A 7 -5.25 -4.76 5.46
CA ASP A 7 -5.43 -5.21 4.08
C ASP A 7 -4.13 -5.73 3.50
N HIS A 8 -3.06 -4.96 3.67
CA HIS A 8 -1.74 -5.37 3.21
C HIS A 8 -0.64 -4.61 3.91
N ILE A 9 0.57 -5.15 3.80
CA ILE A 9 1.80 -4.40 4.08
C ILE A 9 2.50 -4.17 2.74
N GLY A 10 3.02 -2.96 2.55
CA GLY A 10 3.77 -2.60 1.35
C GLY A 10 5.26 -2.73 1.61
N VAL A 11 5.95 -3.46 0.74
CA VAL A 11 7.39 -3.70 0.84
C VAL A 11 8.06 -3.21 -0.43
N ALA A 12 8.97 -2.25 -0.29
CA ALA A 12 9.74 -1.72 -1.42
C ALA A 12 10.89 -2.67 -1.74
N VAL A 13 11.00 -3.04 -3.01
CA VAL A 13 12.01 -4.00 -3.46
C VAL A 13 12.77 -3.47 -4.67
N GLU A 14 14.03 -3.86 -4.79
CA GLU A 14 14.86 -3.47 -5.94
C GLU A 14 14.61 -4.38 -7.14
N ASP A 15 14.45 -5.68 -6.88
CA ASP A 15 14.25 -6.70 -7.92
C ASP A 15 12.95 -7.43 -7.64
N LEU A 16 11.93 -7.10 -8.42
CA LEU A 16 10.59 -7.63 -8.21
C LEU A 16 10.55 -9.15 -8.43
N ASP A 17 11.23 -9.66 -9.45
CA ASP A 17 11.23 -11.08 -9.72
C ASP A 17 11.93 -11.88 -8.61
N ALA A 18 13.03 -11.36 -8.08
CA ALA A 18 13.71 -11.99 -6.95
C ALA A 18 12.83 -11.99 -5.70
N ALA A 19 12.11 -10.90 -5.45
CA ALA A 19 11.19 -10.82 -4.32
C ALA A 19 10.02 -11.78 -4.49
N ILE A 20 9.45 -11.91 -5.68
CA ILE A 20 8.39 -12.89 -5.96
C ILE A 20 8.90 -14.31 -5.69
N ALA A 21 10.12 -14.63 -6.12
CA ALA A 21 10.69 -15.95 -5.87
C ALA A 21 10.80 -16.25 -4.37
N LEU A 22 11.11 -15.25 -3.55
CA LEU A 22 11.15 -15.41 -2.11
C LEU A 22 9.76 -15.67 -1.52
N TYR A 23 8.82 -14.77 -1.79
CA TYR A 23 7.50 -14.83 -1.14
C TYR A 23 6.64 -15.97 -1.69
N GLU A 24 6.65 -16.18 -3.00
CA GLU A 24 5.88 -17.26 -3.63
C GLU A 24 6.61 -18.59 -3.50
N GLY A 25 7.89 -18.62 -3.87
CA GLY A 25 8.67 -19.85 -3.91
C GLY A 25 9.04 -20.37 -2.55
N SER A 26 9.61 -19.52 -1.68
CA SER A 26 10.11 -19.96 -0.38
C SER A 26 9.04 -19.94 0.70
N PHE A 27 8.16 -18.94 0.71
CA PHE A 27 7.11 -18.82 1.73
C PHE A 27 5.79 -19.46 1.32
N GLY A 28 5.63 -19.81 0.04
CA GLY A 28 4.41 -20.46 -0.45
C GLY A 28 3.19 -19.55 -0.55
N MET A 29 3.38 -18.23 -0.60
CA MET A 29 2.27 -17.32 -0.82
C MET A 29 1.79 -17.41 -2.25
N GLU A 30 0.49 -17.19 -2.47
CA GLU A 30 -0.09 -17.21 -3.80
C GLU A 30 -0.06 -15.82 -4.42
N LEU A 31 0.53 -15.70 -5.61
CA LEU A 31 0.53 -14.45 -6.36
C LEU A 31 -0.88 -14.21 -6.90
N ALA A 32 -1.53 -13.15 -6.43
CA ALA A 32 -2.91 -12.84 -6.79
C ALA A 32 -3.00 -11.86 -7.95
N HIS A 33 -2.06 -10.91 -8.06
CA HIS A 33 -2.18 -9.83 -9.02
C HIS A 33 -0.84 -9.16 -9.27
N ARG A 34 -0.63 -8.67 -10.49
CA ARG A 34 0.55 -7.88 -10.85
C ARG A 34 0.10 -6.75 -11.77
N GLU A 35 0.53 -5.54 -11.49
CA GLU A 35 0.04 -4.37 -12.20
C GLU A 35 1.06 -3.24 -12.16
N THR A 36 1.15 -2.46 -13.26
CA THR A 36 1.89 -1.20 -13.26
C THR A 36 0.91 -0.09 -12.92
N VAL A 37 1.19 0.64 -11.84
CA VAL A 37 0.37 1.76 -11.39
C VAL A 37 1.16 3.05 -11.66
N GLU A 38 0.95 3.62 -12.83
CA GLU A 38 1.75 4.76 -13.27
C GLU A 38 1.54 6.00 -12.41
N GLU A 39 0.32 6.25 -11.95
CA GLU A 39 0.02 7.37 -11.05
C GLU A 39 0.85 7.33 -9.77
N GLN A 40 1.17 6.14 -9.29
CA GLN A 40 1.97 5.96 -8.09
C GLN A 40 3.44 5.72 -8.39
N GLY A 41 3.78 5.56 -9.67
CA GLY A 41 5.17 5.35 -10.10
C GLY A 41 5.74 4.00 -9.70
N VAL A 42 4.94 2.95 -9.68
CA VAL A 42 5.36 1.62 -9.25
C VAL A 42 4.85 0.53 -10.16
N GLU A 43 5.59 -0.58 -10.18
CA GLU A 43 5.04 -1.87 -10.55
C GLU A 43 4.77 -2.61 -9.26
N ALA A 44 3.56 -3.12 -9.08
CA ALA A 44 3.11 -3.72 -7.83
C ALA A 44 2.70 -5.17 -8.04
N VAL A 45 3.03 -6.01 -7.07
CA VAL A 45 2.61 -7.41 -7.01
C VAL A 45 1.90 -7.64 -5.70
N LEU A 46 0.75 -8.28 -5.76
CA LEU A 46 -0.05 -8.61 -4.58
C LEU A 46 0.01 -10.12 -4.36
N LEU A 47 0.44 -10.54 -3.18
CA LEU A 47 0.48 -11.95 -2.80
C LEU A 47 -0.47 -12.17 -1.63
N ASP A 48 -1.24 -13.24 -1.68
CA ASP A 48 -2.21 -13.56 -0.64
C ASP A 48 -1.55 -14.21 0.56
N VAL A 49 -1.94 -13.76 1.75
CA VAL A 49 -1.59 -14.38 3.02
C VAL A 49 -2.76 -14.23 3.98
N GLY A 50 -3.45 -15.34 4.27
CA GLY A 50 -4.67 -15.27 5.08
C GLY A 50 -5.71 -14.33 4.46
N ASP A 51 -6.28 -13.44 5.27
CA ASP A 51 -7.26 -12.46 4.81
C ASP A 51 -6.63 -11.18 4.28
N GLY A 52 -5.30 -11.08 4.32
CA GLY A 52 -4.58 -9.91 3.88
C GLY A 52 -3.61 -10.23 2.76
N HIS A 53 -2.73 -9.28 2.50
CA HIS A 53 -1.78 -9.39 1.40
C HIS A 53 -0.43 -8.82 1.77
N VAL A 54 0.59 -9.26 1.05
CA VAL A 54 1.86 -8.55 0.94
C VAL A 54 1.88 -7.88 -0.43
N GLU A 55 2.13 -6.58 -0.47
CA GLU A 55 2.27 -5.84 -1.72
C GLU A 55 3.74 -5.52 -1.93
N LEU A 56 4.32 -6.07 -3.00
CA LEU A 56 5.70 -5.76 -3.37
C LEU A 56 5.68 -4.59 -4.34
N LEU A 57 6.53 -3.59 -4.09
CA LEU A 57 6.57 -2.34 -4.84
C LEU A 57 7.95 -2.14 -5.44
N ALA A 58 8.04 -2.12 -6.76
CA ALA A 58 9.27 -1.74 -7.46
C ALA A 58 9.08 -0.37 -8.10
N PRO A 59 9.93 0.63 -7.80
CA PRO A 59 9.75 1.96 -8.38
C PRO A 59 10.00 1.94 -9.88
N LEU A 60 9.22 2.74 -10.62
CA LEU A 60 9.42 2.91 -12.06
C LEU A 60 10.61 3.83 -12.37
N GLY A 61 11.08 4.58 -11.40
CA GLY A 61 12.23 5.45 -11.54
C GLY A 61 12.65 6.03 -10.19
N PRO A 62 13.88 6.60 -10.13
CA PRO A 62 14.40 7.13 -8.85
C PRO A 62 13.65 8.38 -8.36
N GLU A 63 12.96 9.08 -9.25
CA GLU A 63 12.20 10.29 -8.92
C GLU A 63 10.81 10.00 -8.36
N THR A 64 10.35 8.75 -8.40
CA THR A 64 9.05 8.37 -7.87
C THR A 64 9.06 8.38 -6.35
N PRO A 65 7.88 8.42 -5.69
CA PRO A 65 7.84 8.38 -4.23
C PRO A 65 8.53 7.16 -3.62
N VAL A 66 8.32 5.97 -4.19
CA VAL A 66 8.99 4.75 -3.70
C VAL A 66 10.49 4.79 -4.04
N GLY A 67 10.85 5.32 -5.20
CA GLY A 67 12.26 5.48 -5.58
C GLY A 67 13.00 6.39 -4.59
N ARG A 68 12.40 7.52 -4.22
CA ARG A 68 12.98 8.44 -3.23
C ARG A 68 13.05 7.80 -1.84
N PHE A 69 12.02 7.05 -1.47
CA PHE A 69 12.03 6.30 -0.21
C PHE A 69 13.23 5.33 -0.17
N MET A 70 13.44 4.57 -1.24
CA MET A 70 14.51 3.58 -1.29
C MET A 70 15.90 4.22 -1.31
N ALA A 71 16.04 5.38 -1.96
CA ALA A 71 17.31 6.11 -1.96
C ALA A 71 17.70 6.54 -0.54
N LYS A 72 16.72 6.86 0.30
CA LYS A 72 16.94 7.31 1.67
C LYS A 72 17.02 6.18 2.67
N ASN A 73 16.17 5.16 2.52
CA ASN A 73 15.97 4.13 3.55
C ASN A 73 16.41 2.73 3.11
N GLY A 74 16.69 2.52 1.82
CA GLY A 74 16.92 1.19 1.27
C GLY A 74 15.62 0.44 1.03
N ALA A 75 15.73 -0.80 0.57
CA ALA A 75 14.59 -1.68 0.40
C ALA A 75 14.04 -2.12 1.76
N GLY A 76 12.77 -2.43 1.82
CA GLY A 76 12.13 -2.92 3.04
C GLY A 76 10.72 -2.41 3.21
N LEU A 77 10.20 -2.50 4.42
CA LEU A 77 8.82 -2.12 4.73
C LEU A 77 8.57 -0.66 4.40
N HIS A 78 7.54 -0.41 3.59
CA HIS A 78 7.19 0.92 3.10
C HIS A 78 5.94 1.48 3.77
N HIS A 79 4.88 0.69 3.88
CA HIS A 79 3.65 1.16 4.51
C HIS A 79 2.78 0.00 5.02
N VAL A 80 1.80 0.37 5.84
CA VAL A 80 0.75 -0.55 6.30
C VAL A 80 -0.58 0.02 5.84
N ALA A 81 -1.45 -0.83 5.28
CA ALA A 81 -2.76 -0.43 4.78
C ALA A 81 -3.88 -1.10 5.57
N TYR A 82 -4.84 -0.29 5.97
CA TYR A 82 -6.04 -0.76 6.66
C TYR A 82 -7.26 -0.66 5.74
N ALA A 83 -8.05 -1.72 5.68
CA ALA A 83 -9.26 -1.75 4.88
C ALA A 83 -10.43 -1.11 5.62
N VAL A 84 -11.24 -0.37 4.86
CA VAL A 84 -12.49 0.23 5.35
C VAL A 84 -13.60 -0.06 4.34
N ASP A 85 -14.86 0.00 4.81
CA ASP A 85 -16.01 -0.16 3.93
C ASP A 85 -16.31 1.10 3.12
N ASP A 86 -16.09 2.29 3.72
CA ASP A 86 -16.40 3.58 3.11
C ASP A 86 -15.24 4.54 3.36
N ILE A 87 -14.41 4.70 2.34
CA ILE A 87 -13.20 5.51 2.47
C ILE A 87 -13.54 7.00 2.62
N ASP A 88 -14.59 7.48 1.98
CA ASP A 88 -14.95 8.90 2.10
C ASP A 88 -15.33 9.24 3.54
N ALA A 89 -16.14 8.39 4.16
CA ALA A 89 -16.51 8.55 5.57
C ALA A 89 -15.29 8.41 6.49
N ALA A 90 -14.39 7.47 6.20
CA ALA A 90 -13.18 7.28 6.98
C ALA A 90 -12.28 8.51 6.95
N LEU A 91 -12.08 9.10 5.77
CA LEU A 91 -11.23 10.29 5.63
C LEU A 91 -11.83 11.50 6.35
N GLU A 92 -13.15 11.65 6.36
CA GLU A 92 -13.79 12.70 7.14
C GLU A 92 -13.48 12.58 8.62
N LYS A 93 -13.59 11.38 9.16
CA LYS A 93 -13.32 11.12 10.59
C LYS A 93 -11.85 11.30 10.93
N ILE A 94 -10.96 10.86 10.07
CA ILE A 94 -9.51 11.02 10.23
C ILE A 94 -9.15 12.50 10.26
N SER A 95 -9.70 13.27 9.31
CA SER A 95 -9.49 14.72 9.25
C SER A 95 -10.04 15.42 10.48
N ALA A 96 -11.24 15.05 10.92
CA ALA A 96 -11.87 15.63 12.12
C ALA A 96 -11.07 15.31 13.38
N ALA A 97 -10.35 14.21 13.43
CA ALA A 97 -9.48 13.85 14.54
C ALA A 97 -8.14 14.60 14.53
N GLY A 98 -7.90 15.43 13.52
CA GLY A 98 -6.69 16.23 13.43
C GLY A 98 -5.49 15.53 12.82
N LEU A 99 -5.70 14.37 12.21
CA LEU A 99 -4.62 13.64 11.55
C LEU A 99 -4.35 14.23 10.16
N TRP A 100 -3.10 14.23 9.77
CA TRP A 100 -2.65 14.86 8.53
C TRP A 100 -2.78 13.89 7.37
N LEU A 101 -3.70 14.19 6.43
CA LEU A 101 -3.87 13.44 5.20
C LEU A 101 -2.86 13.92 4.15
N ILE A 102 -2.14 13.00 3.54
CA ILE A 102 -1.35 13.30 2.35
C ILE A 102 -2.33 13.47 1.16
N ASP A 103 -3.28 12.54 1.07
CA ASP A 103 -4.33 12.59 0.05
C ASP A 103 -5.63 13.02 0.71
N SER A 104 -6.12 14.21 0.39
CA SER A 104 -7.40 14.70 0.92
C SER A 104 -8.59 14.00 0.27
N GLU A 105 -8.39 13.46 -0.93
CA GLU A 105 -9.38 12.70 -1.67
C GLU A 105 -8.80 11.36 -2.09
N PRO A 106 -9.63 10.30 -2.18
CA PRO A 106 -9.14 8.99 -2.59
C PRO A 106 -8.62 8.98 -4.03
N ARG A 107 -7.59 8.18 -4.25
CA ARG A 107 -7.04 7.91 -5.57
C ARG A 107 -7.29 6.45 -5.94
N VAL A 108 -7.18 6.13 -7.23
CA VAL A 108 -7.28 4.75 -7.68
C VAL A 108 -5.99 4.02 -7.37
N GLY A 109 -6.11 2.88 -6.72
CA GLY A 109 -4.99 1.99 -6.40
C GLY A 109 -5.04 0.71 -7.22
N ILE A 110 -4.26 -0.28 -6.76
CA ILE A 110 -4.20 -1.59 -7.41
C ILE A 110 -5.57 -2.29 -7.35
N ARG A 111 -5.92 -3.01 -8.41
CA ARG A 111 -7.19 -3.75 -8.55
C ARG A 111 -8.43 -2.85 -8.40
N ASP A 112 -8.34 -1.62 -8.89
CA ASP A 112 -9.42 -0.64 -8.83
C ASP A 112 -9.87 -0.28 -7.41
N SER A 113 -9.01 -0.48 -6.41
CA SER A 113 -9.27 -0.01 -5.07
C SER A 113 -9.24 1.52 -5.01
N ARG A 114 -9.81 2.08 -3.94
CA ARG A 114 -9.72 3.50 -3.65
C ARG A 114 -8.83 3.67 -2.44
N VAL A 115 -7.80 4.51 -2.54
CA VAL A 115 -6.77 4.61 -1.51
C VAL A 115 -6.47 6.05 -1.13
N ALA A 116 -5.99 6.24 0.08
CA ALA A 116 -5.48 7.53 0.54
C ALA A 116 -4.42 7.29 1.62
N PHE A 117 -3.38 8.12 1.61
CA PHE A 117 -2.29 8.01 2.58
C PHE A 117 -2.37 9.08 3.65
N LEU A 118 -2.00 8.70 4.88
CA LEU A 118 -1.81 9.60 6.00
C LEU A 118 -0.32 9.86 6.18
N HIS A 119 0.01 11.11 6.54
CA HIS A 119 1.39 11.47 6.78
C HIS A 119 1.94 10.73 8.01
N PRO A 120 3.15 10.15 7.93
CA PRO A 120 3.72 9.38 9.04
C PRO A 120 3.87 10.16 10.33
N ARG A 121 3.96 11.48 10.29
CA ARG A 121 3.98 12.30 11.50
C ARG A 121 2.72 12.16 12.35
N SER A 122 1.59 11.88 11.72
CA SER A 122 0.32 11.67 12.41
C SER A 122 0.13 10.25 12.93
N THR A 123 0.97 9.33 12.49
CA THR A 123 0.80 7.89 12.75
C THR A 123 2.05 7.26 13.36
N GLY A 124 2.80 8.04 14.14
CA GLY A 124 3.93 7.51 14.88
C GLY A 124 5.14 7.11 14.04
N GLY A 125 5.27 7.68 12.85
CA GLY A 125 6.40 7.39 11.96
C GLY A 125 6.12 6.30 10.92
N VAL A 126 4.91 5.72 10.92
CA VAL A 126 4.54 4.66 9.97
C VAL A 126 3.69 5.26 8.86
N LEU A 127 4.16 5.20 7.60
CA LEU A 127 3.32 5.59 6.47
C LEU A 127 2.11 4.67 6.44
N THR A 128 0.93 5.25 6.52
CA THR A 128 -0.33 4.52 6.71
C THR A 128 -1.27 4.80 5.55
N GLU A 129 -1.83 3.72 4.99
CA GLU A 129 -2.79 3.79 3.90
C GLU A 129 -4.16 3.35 4.36
N ILE A 130 -5.19 4.03 3.90
CA ILE A 130 -6.58 3.60 4.05
C ILE A 130 -7.02 3.11 2.68
N VAL A 131 -7.62 1.92 2.64
CA VAL A 131 -8.03 1.31 1.38
C VAL A 131 -9.46 0.81 1.45
N GLU A 132 -10.22 1.15 0.41
CA GLU A 132 -11.53 0.58 0.17
C GLU A 132 -11.38 -0.38 -1.01
N PRO A 133 -11.35 -1.71 -0.76
CA PRO A 133 -11.19 -2.68 -1.84
C PRO A 133 -12.38 -2.66 -2.78
N ALA A 134 -12.14 -2.82 -4.07
CA ALA A 134 -13.21 -2.93 -5.05
C ALA A 134 -13.84 -4.31 -4.97
N GLY A 135 -15.18 -4.36 -4.96
CA GLY A 135 -15.92 -5.61 -5.12
C GLY A 135 -15.57 -6.73 -4.15
N GLY A 136 -15.14 -6.41 -2.94
CA GLY A 136 -14.87 -7.42 -1.91
C GLY A 136 -13.48 -8.03 -1.94
N HIS A 137 -12.56 -7.39 -2.66
CA HIS A 137 -11.16 -7.82 -2.60
C HIS A 137 -10.58 -7.56 -1.22
#